data_06c2a0580555e5f7e0a2e30fb5c08763
#
_entry.id   06c2a0580555e5f7e0a2e30fb5c08763
#
_cell.length_a   1.000
_cell.length_b   1.000
_cell.length_c   1.000
_cell.angle_alpha   90.00
_cell.angle_beta   90.00
_cell.angle_gamma   90.00
#
_symmetry.space_group_name_H-M   'P 1'
#
loop_
_entity.id
_entity.type
_entity.pdbx_description
1 polymer ?
#
loop_
_entity_poly.entity_id
_entity_poly.type
_entity_poly.pdbx_seq_one_letter_code
_entity_poly.pdbx_strand_id
1 'polypeptide(L)'
;LSSTANLPNGYSDIDFQSLSENLPVFVENDANCAAWAEHTVGAAKGAGHSITLTLGTGVGGGIIINNKLLKGKSGAAGEMHFKMSIERKRPCTCGTFDCFEAYTSGRGLALTYKDILNRDLTTYQIIENAKNNDSGCILALDIWQRHLADGLIGLNDIFDTEIIVLSGSMAEFVDVEYVQNLVNREIVTTPVVIKHASAGNFAGLIGASLLALDKIS
;
A
#
# COMPACT_ATOMS: atom_id res chain seq x y z
N LEU A 1 -1.97 -11.51 -18.15
CA LEU A 1 -1.51 -10.83 -16.94
C LEU A 1 -0.14 -10.23 -17.21
N SER A 2 0.08 -8.96 -16.84
CA SER A 2 1.34 -8.25 -17.07
C SER A 2 2.39 -8.52 -15.98
N SER A 3 1.97 -8.98 -14.80
CA SER A 3 2.84 -9.39 -13.70
C SER A 3 2.18 -10.50 -12.89
N THR A 4 2.95 -11.54 -12.57
CA THR A 4 2.53 -12.69 -11.76
C THR A 4 3.55 -13.00 -10.66
N ALA A 5 4.33 -11.99 -10.24
CA ALA A 5 5.49 -12.17 -9.37
C ALA A 5 5.18 -12.92 -8.06
N ASN A 6 3.96 -12.79 -7.53
CA ASN A 6 3.50 -13.42 -6.30
C ASN A 6 2.49 -14.56 -6.52
N LEU A 7 2.28 -14.98 -7.77
CA LEU A 7 1.35 -16.06 -8.11
C LEU A 7 2.11 -17.34 -8.47
N PRO A 8 1.54 -18.52 -8.21
CA PRO A 8 2.12 -19.78 -8.66
C PRO A 8 2.35 -19.82 -10.16
N ASN A 9 3.32 -20.63 -10.61
CA ASN A 9 3.58 -20.85 -12.01
C ASN A 9 2.31 -21.32 -12.75
N GLY A 10 2.06 -20.76 -13.95
CA GLY A 10 0.90 -21.10 -14.78
C GLY A 10 -0.27 -20.11 -14.71
N TYR A 11 -0.25 -19.14 -13.77
CA TYR A 11 -1.31 -18.12 -13.72
C TYR A 11 -1.33 -17.19 -14.93
N SER A 12 -0.20 -17.00 -15.61
CA SER A 12 -0.10 -16.23 -16.84
C SER A 12 -0.88 -16.87 -18.02
N ASP A 13 -1.09 -18.18 -17.95
CA ASP A 13 -1.66 -18.98 -19.03
C ASP A 13 -3.16 -19.24 -18.86
N ILE A 14 -3.78 -18.72 -17.80
CA ILE A 14 -5.19 -18.87 -17.53
C ILE A 14 -5.98 -17.95 -18.47
N ASP A 15 -6.89 -18.54 -19.24
CA ASP A 15 -7.94 -17.80 -19.93
C ASP A 15 -9.07 -17.46 -18.96
N PHE A 16 -8.98 -16.28 -18.34
CA PHE A 16 -9.99 -15.83 -17.39
C PHE A 16 -11.37 -15.62 -18.01
N GLN A 17 -11.47 -15.39 -19.33
CA GLN A 17 -12.77 -15.27 -20.01
C GLN A 17 -13.55 -16.59 -19.96
N SER A 18 -12.87 -17.74 -19.90
CA SER A 18 -13.49 -19.05 -19.76
C SER A 18 -14.26 -19.26 -18.45
N LEU A 19 -14.08 -18.37 -17.46
CA LEU A 19 -14.84 -18.42 -16.20
C LEU A 19 -16.30 -18.00 -16.34
N SER A 20 -16.68 -17.38 -17.46
CA SER A 20 -18.07 -16.99 -17.74
C SER A 20 -18.40 -17.14 -19.21
N GLU A 21 -19.52 -17.80 -19.52
CA GLU A 21 -20.03 -17.95 -20.89
C GLU A 21 -20.84 -16.73 -21.38
N ASN A 22 -21.47 -16.02 -20.42
CA ASN A 22 -22.47 -15.00 -20.72
C ASN A 22 -22.09 -13.58 -20.33
N LEU A 23 -21.03 -13.40 -19.54
CA LEU A 23 -20.60 -12.09 -19.03
C LEU A 23 -19.13 -11.84 -19.38
N PRO A 24 -18.76 -10.59 -19.69
CA PRO A 24 -17.37 -10.23 -19.86
C PRO A 24 -16.62 -10.37 -18.53
N VAL A 25 -15.40 -10.92 -18.56
CA VAL A 25 -14.53 -11.07 -17.40
C VAL A 25 -13.42 -10.03 -17.47
N PHE A 26 -13.25 -9.28 -16.40
CA PHE A 26 -12.20 -8.29 -16.24
C PHE A 26 -11.26 -8.70 -15.12
N VAL A 27 -9.97 -8.65 -15.38
CA VAL A 27 -8.93 -8.92 -14.36
C VAL A 27 -8.26 -7.61 -13.99
N GLU A 28 -8.10 -7.40 -12.68
CA GLU A 28 -7.43 -6.21 -12.15
C GLU A 28 -6.58 -6.61 -10.93
N ASN A 29 -5.58 -5.80 -10.62
CA ASN A 29 -4.78 -5.94 -9.41
C ASN A 29 -5.63 -5.61 -8.17
N ASP A 30 -5.43 -6.31 -7.05
CA ASP A 30 -6.20 -6.18 -5.82
C ASP A 30 -6.04 -4.79 -5.16
N ALA A 31 -4.84 -4.23 -5.17
CA ALA A 31 -4.59 -2.88 -4.64
C ALA A 31 -5.22 -1.80 -5.53
N ASN A 32 -5.24 -1.99 -6.84
CA ASN A 32 -5.98 -1.14 -7.77
C ASN A 32 -7.49 -1.19 -7.50
N CYS A 33 -8.02 -2.39 -7.24
CA CYS A 33 -9.42 -2.52 -6.83
C CYS A 33 -9.70 -1.80 -5.52
N ALA A 34 -8.84 -1.96 -4.51
CA ALA A 34 -8.99 -1.26 -3.24
C ALA A 34 -8.96 0.27 -3.42
N ALA A 35 -8.03 0.78 -4.25
CA ALA A 35 -7.95 2.21 -4.56
C ALA A 35 -9.21 2.73 -5.26
N TRP A 36 -9.77 1.94 -6.18
CA TRP A 36 -11.01 2.32 -6.87
C TRP A 36 -12.21 2.32 -5.92
N ALA A 37 -12.29 1.38 -4.98
CA ALA A 37 -13.32 1.39 -3.93
C ALA A 37 -13.24 2.64 -3.06
N GLU A 38 -12.04 2.96 -2.56
CA GLU A 38 -11.82 4.12 -1.70
C GLU A 38 -12.10 5.44 -2.44
N HIS A 39 -11.77 5.52 -3.73
CA HIS A 39 -12.09 6.66 -4.56
C HIS A 39 -13.60 6.82 -4.82
N THR A 40 -14.30 5.73 -5.08
CA THR A 40 -15.70 5.78 -5.51
C THR A 40 -16.67 5.92 -4.33
N VAL A 41 -16.46 5.13 -3.27
CA VAL A 41 -17.38 5.03 -2.14
C VAL A 41 -16.73 5.19 -0.76
N GLY A 42 -15.39 5.27 -0.70
CA GLY A 42 -14.62 5.24 0.53
C GLY A 42 -14.02 6.58 0.94
N ALA A 43 -12.87 6.52 1.62
CA ALA A 43 -12.20 7.65 2.26
C ALA A 43 -11.67 8.71 1.28
N ALA A 44 -11.40 8.33 0.02
CA ALA A 44 -10.94 9.24 -1.04
C ALA A 44 -12.08 9.75 -1.93
N LYS A 45 -13.34 9.52 -1.56
CA LYS A 45 -14.48 9.98 -2.34
C LYS A 45 -14.47 11.50 -2.50
N GLY A 46 -14.52 11.95 -3.75
CA GLY A 46 -14.52 13.36 -4.12
C GLY A 46 -13.14 13.95 -4.41
N ALA A 47 -12.05 13.23 -4.12
CA ALA A 47 -10.71 13.63 -4.50
C ALA A 47 -10.41 13.23 -5.95
N GLY A 48 -9.95 14.16 -6.78
CA GLY A 48 -9.55 13.89 -8.16
C GLY A 48 -8.22 13.16 -8.27
N HIS A 49 -7.38 13.28 -7.25
CA HIS A 49 -6.04 12.71 -7.16
C HIS A 49 -5.84 12.04 -5.79
N SER A 50 -5.60 10.74 -5.77
CA SER A 50 -5.41 10.00 -4.52
C SER A 50 -4.45 8.82 -4.69
N ILE A 51 -3.82 8.44 -3.59
CA ILE A 51 -3.05 7.19 -3.49
C ILE A 51 -3.69 6.34 -2.41
N THR A 52 -3.92 5.06 -2.68
CA THR A 52 -4.31 4.08 -1.67
C THR A 52 -3.18 3.07 -1.51
N LEU A 53 -2.67 2.91 -0.30
CA LEU A 53 -1.68 1.89 0.05
C LEU A 53 -2.35 0.77 0.83
N THR A 54 -2.06 -0.47 0.46
CA THR A 54 -2.46 -1.66 1.22
C THR A 54 -1.26 -2.17 2.00
N LEU A 55 -1.24 -1.90 3.31
CA LEU A 55 -0.18 -2.28 4.23
C LEU A 55 -0.52 -3.63 4.89
N GLY A 56 0.23 -4.67 4.57
CA GLY A 56 0.01 -6.02 5.08
C GLY A 56 1.34 -6.77 5.24
N THR A 57 1.37 -8.05 4.83
CA THR A 57 2.63 -8.81 4.72
C THR A 57 3.61 -8.17 3.73
N GLY A 58 3.07 -7.60 2.64
CA GLY A 58 3.74 -6.74 1.69
C GLY A 58 3.09 -5.36 1.64
N VAL A 59 3.41 -4.59 0.59
CA VAL A 59 2.82 -3.28 0.31
C VAL A 59 2.31 -3.27 -1.13
N GLY A 60 1.00 -3.10 -1.30
CA GLY A 60 0.39 -2.79 -2.58
C GLY A 60 -0.01 -1.33 -2.68
N GLY A 61 -0.26 -0.86 -3.89
CA GLY A 61 -0.73 0.50 -4.11
C GLY A 61 -1.60 0.64 -5.34
N GLY A 62 -2.51 1.60 -5.28
CA GLY A 62 -3.29 2.06 -6.42
C GLY A 62 -3.34 3.57 -6.44
N ILE A 63 -3.25 4.16 -7.62
CA ILE A 63 -3.11 5.60 -7.82
C ILE A 63 -4.25 6.08 -8.70
N ILE A 64 -4.96 7.10 -8.25
CA ILE A 64 -6.00 7.79 -9.02
C ILE A 64 -5.47 9.16 -9.43
N ILE A 65 -5.55 9.47 -10.72
CA ILE A 65 -5.20 10.78 -11.29
C ILE A 65 -6.34 11.23 -12.21
N ASN A 66 -6.83 12.44 -11.99
CA ASN A 66 -7.97 12.99 -12.73
C ASN A 66 -9.19 12.05 -12.72
N ASN A 67 -9.52 11.49 -11.55
CA ASN A 67 -10.62 10.52 -11.35
C ASN A 67 -10.47 9.22 -12.16
N LYS A 68 -9.25 8.85 -12.53
CA LYS A 68 -8.97 7.63 -13.29
C LYS A 68 -7.84 6.85 -12.64
N LEU A 69 -7.98 5.53 -12.65
CA LEU A 69 -6.95 4.62 -12.18
C LEU A 69 -5.73 4.68 -13.10
N LEU A 70 -4.56 5.00 -12.51
CA LEU A 70 -3.28 5.01 -13.21
C LEU A 70 -2.78 3.58 -13.37
N LYS A 71 -2.81 3.05 -14.59
CA LYS A 71 -2.37 1.66 -14.87
C LYS A 71 -0.95 1.57 -15.41
N GLY A 72 -0.45 2.65 -16.02
CA GLY A 72 0.82 2.63 -16.75
C GLY A 72 0.76 1.78 -18.01
N LYS A 73 1.90 1.61 -18.66
CA LYS A 73 2.01 0.89 -19.95
C LYS A 73 1.63 -0.59 -19.85
N SER A 74 2.00 -1.24 -18.77
CA SER A 74 1.85 -2.70 -18.57
C SER A 74 0.83 -3.09 -17.50
N GLY A 75 0.12 -2.12 -16.92
CA GLY A 75 -0.77 -2.34 -15.78
C GLY A 75 -0.06 -2.40 -14.42
N ALA A 76 1.25 -2.11 -14.38
CA ALA A 76 2.08 -2.23 -13.17
C ALA A 76 2.37 -0.88 -12.48
N ALA A 77 1.63 0.19 -12.81
CA ALA A 77 1.74 1.42 -12.03
C ALA A 77 1.21 1.16 -10.60
N GLY A 78 1.88 1.73 -9.61
CA GLY A 78 1.49 1.54 -8.21
C GLY A 78 2.14 0.35 -7.49
N GLU A 79 3.08 -0.36 -8.10
CA GLU A 79 3.80 -1.50 -7.47
C GLU A 79 4.64 -1.14 -6.22
N MET A 80 4.82 0.13 -5.92
CA MET A 80 5.44 0.66 -4.69
C MET A 80 6.80 0.04 -4.33
N HIS A 81 7.58 -0.40 -5.34
CA HIS A 81 8.91 -1.01 -5.15
C HIS A 81 10.07 -0.03 -5.34
N PHE A 82 9.84 1.27 -5.16
CA PHE A 82 10.93 2.25 -5.19
C PHE A 82 11.89 2.07 -4.01
N LYS A 83 13.11 2.59 -4.15
CA LYS A 83 14.18 2.39 -3.18
C LYS A 83 14.14 3.43 -2.07
N MET A 84 14.20 2.94 -0.81
CA MET A 84 14.36 3.77 0.39
C MET A 84 15.83 3.97 0.76
N SER A 85 16.73 3.09 0.29
CA SER A 85 18.16 3.14 0.55
C SER A 85 18.94 2.51 -0.59
N ILE A 86 20.22 2.86 -0.71
CA ILE A 86 21.16 2.28 -1.67
C ILE A 86 22.13 1.28 -1.02
N GLU A 87 22.03 1.08 0.29
CA GLU A 87 22.99 0.30 1.07
C GLU A 87 22.85 -1.22 0.92
N ARG A 88 21.79 -1.68 0.26
CA ARG A 88 21.47 -3.10 0.03
C ARG A 88 21.35 -3.91 1.33
N LYS A 89 20.77 -3.33 2.37
CA LYS A 89 20.62 -3.94 3.70
C LYS A 89 19.42 -4.88 3.79
N ARG A 90 18.23 -4.42 3.35
CA ARG A 90 16.98 -5.16 3.54
C ARG A 90 16.56 -5.87 2.26
N PRO A 91 16.60 -7.21 2.20
CA PRO A 91 16.11 -7.95 1.04
C PRO A 91 14.59 -7.77 0.91
N CYS A 92 14.12 -7.56 -0.32
CA CYS A 92 12.71 -7.45 -0.67
C CYS A 92 12.22 -8.73 -1.36
N THR A 93 10.94 -9.04 -1.21
CA THR A 93 10.27 -10.20 -1.84
C THR A 93 10.33 -10.14 -3.36
N CYS A 94 10.45 -8.94 -3.96
CA CYS A 94 10.61 -8.76 -5.41
C CYS A 94 12.01 -9.17 -5.95
N GLY A 95 12.87 -9.75 -5.11
CA GLY A 95 14.23 -10.18 -5.50
C GLY A 95 15.29 -9.08 -5.48
N THR A 96 14.94 -7.85 -5.10
CA THR A 96 15.88 -6.74 -4.95
C THR A 96 16.08 -6.36 -3.48
N PHE A 97 16.67 -5.19 -3.20
CA PHE A 97 16.94 -4.72 -1.84
C PHE A 97 16.37 -3.33 -1.62
N ASP A 98 16.07 -3.03 -0.35
CA ASP A 98 15.71 -1.70 0.15
C ASP A 98 14.51 -1.06 -0.55
N CYS A 99 13.58 -1.87 -1.02
CA CYS A 99 12.30 -1.35 -1.50
C CYS A 99 11.45 -0.80 -0.36
N PHE A 100 10.58 0.14 -0.65
CA PHE A 100 9.60 0.69 0.30
C PHE A 100 8.88 -0.39 1.11
N GLU A 101 8.46 -1.48 0.48
CA GLU A 101 7.87 -2.65 1.14
C GLU A 101 8.76 -3.21 2.25
N ALA A 102 10.09 -3.31 2.05
CA ALA A 102 11.01 -3.87 3.03
C ALA A 102 11.15 -3.04 4.30
N TYR A 103 10.65 -1.81 4.29
CA TYR A 103 10.65 -0.88 5.42
C TYR A 103 9.26 -0.69 6.04
N THR A 104 8.18 -0.77 5.25
CA THR A 104 6.85 -0.31 5.65
C THR A 104 5.78 -1.41 5.73
N SER A 105 6.09 -2.63 5.28
CA SER A 105 5.22 -3.78 5.51
C SER A 105 5.29 -4.30 6.95
N GLY A 106 4.45 -5.25 7.32
CA GLY A 106 4.55 -5.96 8.60
C GLY A 106 5.92 -6.64 8.77
N ARG A 107 6.47 -7.23 7.70
CA ARG A 107 7.85 -7.73 7.71
C ARG A 107 8.87 -6.59 7.93
N GLY A 108 8.62 -5.42 7.37
CA GLY A 108 9.44 -4.23 7.57
C GLY A 108 9.51 -3.80 9.05
N LEU A 109 8.41 -3.90 9.78
CA LEU A 109 8.39 -3.65 11.23
C LEU A 109 9.28 -4.66 11.99
N ALA A 110 9.17 -5.96 11.67
CA ALA A 110 10.02 -6.98 12.30
C ALA A 110 11.52 -6.77 12.00
N LEU A 111 11.86 -6.39 10.76
CA LEU A 111 13.23 -6.02 10.40
C LEU A 111 13.69 -4.77 11.14
N THR A 112 12.85 -3.76 11.30
CA THR A 112 13.17 -2.54 12.05
C THR A 112 13.49 -2.87 13.51
N TYR A 113 12.68 -3.72 14.16
CA TYR A 113 12.94 -4.18 15.51
C TYR A 113 14.29 -4.91 15.62
N LYS A 114 14.56 -5.83 14.68
CA LYS A 114 15.81 -6.58 14.61
C LYS A 114 17.04 -5.68 14.44
N ASP A 115 16.94 -4.69 13.56
CA ASP A 115 18.05 -3.74 13.30
C ASP A 115 18.41 -2.91 14.54
N ILE A 116 17.42 -2.56 15.39
CA ILE A 116 17.61 -1.72 16.57
C ILE A 116 18.13 -2.54 17.76
N LEU A 117 17.54 -3.71 18.00
CA LEU A 117 17.74 -4.45 19.26
C LEU A 117 18.55 -5.74 19.08
N ASN A 118 18.91 -6.09 17.85
CA ASN A 118 19.56 -7.34 17.49
C ASN A 118 18.84 -8.58 18.04
N ARG A 119 17.50 -8.55 18.03
CA ARG A 119 16.62 -9.61 18.49
C ARG A 119 15.52 -9.83 17.48
N ASP A 120 15.00 -11.05 17.41
CA ASP A 120 13.91 -11.40 16.51
C ASP A 120 12.58 -11.45 17.31
N LEU A 121 11.60 -10.68 16.87
CA LEU A 121 10.20 -10.78 17.23
C LEU A 121 9.35 -10.78 15.97
N THR A 122 8.22 -11.46 16.02
CA THR A 122 7.20 -11.35 14.97
C THR A 122 6.52 -9.99 15.06
N THR A 123 5.98 -9.52 13.94
CA THR A 123 5.17 -8.29 13.87
C THR A 123 4.08 -8.26 14.94
N TYR A 124 3.37 -9.38 15.13
CA TYR A 124 2.32 -9.51 16.14
C TYR A 124 2.88 -9.30 17.56
N GLN A 125 4.01 -9.95 17.90
CA GLN A 125 4.65 -9.80 19.20
C GLN A 125 5.12 -8.37 19.46
N ILE A 126 5.66 -7.69 18.43
CA ILE A 126 6.09 -6.29 18.56
C ILE A 126 4.89 -5.40 18.90
N ILE A 127 3.77 -5.56 18.19
CA ILE A 127 2.54 -4.79 18.41
C ILE A 127 2.00 -5.03 19.82
N GLU A 128 1.87 -6.29 20.24
CA GLU A 128 1.35 -6.64 21.56
C GLU A 128 2.28 -6.14 22.70
N ASN A 129 3.59 -6.29 22.53
CA ASN A 129 4.54 -5.80 23.54
C ASN A 129 4.55 -4.27 23.61
N ALA A 130 4.39 -3.57 22.49
CA ALA A 130 4.27 -2.11 22.48
C ALA A 130 3.02 -1.64 23.24
N LYS A 131 1.88 -2.31 23.08
CA LYS A 131 0.66 -2.06 23.87
C LYS A 131 0.89 -2.26 25.38
N ASN A 132 1.80 -3.16 25.73
CA ASN A 132 2.21 -3.43 27.11
C ASN A 132 3.39 -2.54 27.57
N ASN A 133 3.64 -1.43 26.88
CA ASN A 133 4.67 -0.43 27.22
C ASN A 133 6.12 -0.92 27.11
N ASP A 134 6.42 -1.94 26.29
CA ASP A 134 7.80 -2.29 25.96
C ASP A 134 8.44 -1.18 25.13
N SER A 135 9.47 -0.54 25.70
CA SER A 135 10.11 0.63 25.09
C SER A 135 10.81 0.32 23.76
N GLY A 136 11.36 -0.89 23.61
CA GLY A 136 12.01 -1.31 22.37
C GLY A 136 10.99 -1.52 21.24
N CYS A 137 9.83 -2.09 21.56
CA CYS A 137 8.75 -2.27 20.60
C CYS A 137 8.10 -0.93 20.22
N ILE A 138 7.91 -0.03 21.17
CA ILE A 138 7.44 1.35 20.92
C ILE A 138 8.41 2.08 19.97
N LEU A 139 9.72 2.01 20.24
CA LEU A 139 10.73 2.63 19.38
C LEU A 139 10.71 2.04 17.97
N ALA A 140 10.56 0.72 17.84
CA ALA A 140 10.46 0.06 16.53
C ALA A 140 9.23 0.52 15.74
N LEU A 141 8.08 0.69 16.39
CA LEU A 141 6.87 1.24 15.78
C LEU A 141 7.04 2.70 15.35
N ASP A 142 7.67 3.54 16.18
CA ASP A 142 7.95 4.94 15.81
C ASP A 142 8.84 5.01 14.56
N ILE A 143 9.95 4.28 14.53
CA ILE A 143 10.85 4.25 13.37
C ILE A 143 10.15 3.67 12.12
N TRP A 144 9.32 2.64 12.28
CA TRP A 144 8.55 2.08 11.18
C TRP A 144 7.58 3.10 10.58
N GLN A 145 6.90 3.89 11.41
CA GLN A 145 6.03 4.98 10.95
C GLN A 145 6.81 6.11 10.26
N ARG A 146 8.03 6.39 10.71
CA ARG A 146 8.92 7.35 10.01
C ARG A 146 9.33 6.83 8.63
N HIS A 147 9.68 5.56 8.50
CA HIS A 147 9.92 4.96 7.18
C HIS A 147 8.69 5.06 6.28
N LEU A 148 7.48 4.89 6.83
CA LEU A 148 6.25 5.12 6.08
C LEU A 148 6.15 6.58 5.62
N ALA A 149 6.34 7.53 6.53
CA ALA A 149 6.30 8.96 6.20
C ALA A 149 7.31 9.32 5.10
N ASP A 150 8.56 8.85 5.17
CA ASP A 150 9.60 9.09 4.14
C ASP A 150 9.14 8.64 2.75
N GLY A 151 8.52 7.47 2.66
CA GLY A 151 7.99 6.99 1.39
C GLY A 151 6.76 7.78 0.91
N LEU A 152 5.89 8.21 1.82
CA LEU A 152 4.72 9.04 1.49
C LEU A 152 5.13 10.44 1.01
N ILE A 153 6.19 11.03 1.56
CA ILE A 153 6.78 12.27 1.09
C ILE A 153 7.16 12.13 -0.39
N GLY A 154 7.97 11.11 -0.73
CA GLY A 154 8.38 10.87 -2.10
C GLY A 154 7.21 10.62 -3.05
N LEU A 155 6.21 9.87 -2.62
CA LEU A 155 5.00 9.63 -3.42
C LEU A 155 4.20 10.91 -3.64
N ASN A 156 4.01 11.72 -2.59
CA ASN A 156 3.25 12.95 -2.73
C ASN A 156 3.98 14.00 -3.57
N ASP A 157 5.28 14.11 -3.44
CA ASP A 157 6.09 15.05 -4.26
C ASP A 157 6.10 14.67 -5.75
N ILE A 158 5.86 13.38 -6.09
CA ILE A 158 5.76 12.92 -7.49
C ILE A 158 4.36 13.10 -8.05
N PHE A 159 3.30 12.81 -7.25
CA PHE A 159 1.94 12.72 -7.76
C PHE A 159 1.04 13.89 -7.35
N ASP A 160 1.46 14.72 -6.40
CA ASP A 160 0.73 15.91 -5.88
C ASP A 160 -0.74 15.57 -5.59
N THR A 161 -0.96 14.65 -4.65
CA THR A 161 -2.28 14.10 -4.36
C THR A 161 -3.01 14.86 -3.25
N GLU A 162 -4.33 14.90 -3.31
CA GLU A 162 -5.19 15.53 -2.29
C GLU A 162 -5.28 14.67 -1.02
N ILE A 163 -5.21 13.34 -1.20
CA ILE A 163 -5.39 12.38 -0.11
C ILE A 163 -4.58 11.10 -0.34
N ILE A 164 -4.01 10.58 0.74
CA ILE A 164 -3.42 9.24 0.81
C ILE A 164 -4.26 8.40 1.76
N VAL A 165 -4.72 7.24 1.30
CA VAL A 165 -5.52 6.29 2.08
C VAL A 165 -4.66 5.10 2.47
N LEU A 166 -4.65 4.77 3.76
CA LEU A 166 -3.94 3.61 4.30
C LEU A 166 -4.94 2.49 4.60
N SER A 167 -4.78 1.37 3.92
CA SER A 167 -5.60 0.16 4.01
C SER A 167 -4.75 -1.04 4.40
N GLY A 168 -5.39 -2.18 4.67
CA GLY A 168 -4.71 -3.42 5.04
C GLY A 168 -4.49 -3.57 6.55
N SER A 169 -4.11 -4.77 6.97
CA SER A 169 -4.04 -5.14 8.40
C SER A 169 -3.01 -4.36 9.21
N MET A 170 -1.97 -3.82 8.56
CA MET A 170 -0.96 -3.02 9.24
C MET A 170 -1.34 -1.54 9.37
N ALA A 171 -2.28 -1.06 8.54
CA ALA A 171 -2.72 0.33 8.57
C ALA A 171 -3.36 0.71 9.92
N GLU A 172 -4.06 -0.21 10.59
CA GLU A 172 -4.70 0.03 11.89
C GLU A 172 -3.70 0.41 13.02
N PHE A 173 -2.41 0.11 12.83
CA PHE A 173 -1.34 0.43 13.77
C PHE A 173 -0.59 1.73 13.42
N VAL A 174 -1.01 2.42 12.38
CA VAL A 174 -0.47 3.72 11.99
C VAL A 174 -1.23 4.84 12.71
N ASP A 175 -0.49 5.68 13.43
CA ASP A 175 -1.00 6.97 13.90
C ASP A 175 -1.03 7.94 12.71
N VAL A 176 -2.19 8.07 12.08
CA VAL A 176 -2.33 8.89 10.86
C VAL A 176 -2.07 10.36 11.10
N GLU A 177 -2.38 10.89 12.29
CA GLU A 177 -2.11 12.29 12.63
C GLU A 177 -0.60 12.51 12.74
N TYR A 178 0.09 11.62 13.43
CA TYR A 178 1.55 11.67 13.55
C TYR A 178 2.24 11.59 12.19
N VAL A 179 1.89 10.59 11.37
CA VAL A 179 2.46 10.39 10.04
C VAL A 179 2.15 11.58 9.14
N GLN A 180 0.91 12.09 9.13
CA GLN A 180 0.52 13.26 8.34
C GLN A 180 1.34 14.50 8.73
N ASN A 181 1.58 14.69 10.02
CA ASN A 181 2.39 15.81 10.50
C ASN A 181 3.86 15.68 10.06
N LEU A 182 4.43 14.47 10.04
CA LEU A 182 5.77 14.24 9.50
C LEU A 182 5.80 14.56 7.99
N VAL A 183 4.88 14.01 7.22
CA VAL A 183 4.80 14.22 5.77
C VAL A 183 4.65 15.70 5.43
N ASN A 184 3.67 16.38 6.01
CA ASN A 184 3.35 17.78 5.69
C ASN A 184 4.42 18.80 6.13
N ARG A 185 5.42 18.37 6.90
CA ARG A 185 6.59 19.22 7.22
C ARG A 185 7.66 19.23 6.13
N GLU A 186 7.73 18.19 5.33
CA GLU A 186 8.86 17.94 4.42
C GLU A 186 8.49 17.94 2.94
N ILE A 187 7.21 17.73 2.58
CA ILE A 187 6.77 17.81 1.18
C ILE A 187 6.96 19.20 0.60
N VAL A 188 7.29 19.24 -0.69
CA VAL A 188 7.43 20.50 -1.45
C VAL A 188 6.16 20.91 -2.19
N THR A 189 5.18 20.02 -2.23
CA THR A 189 3.86 20.20 -2.80
C THR A 189 2.85 20.81 -1.80
N THR A 190 1.56 20.75 -2.09
CA THR A 190 0.51 21.17 -1.16
C THR A 190 0.32 20.15 -0.03
N PRO A 191 -0.10 20.57 1.17
CA PRO A 191 -0.38 19.64 2.26
C PRO A 191 -1.38 18.56 1.86
N VAL A 192 -1.03 17.30 2.14
CA VAL A 192 -1.84 16.12 1.85
C VAL A 192 -2.62 15.66 3.09
N VAL A 193 -3.84 15.15 2.88
CA VAL A 193 -4.63 14.49 3.93
C VAL A 193 -4.30 13.01 3.95
N ILE A 194 -4.03 12.46 5.13
CA ILE A 194 -3.82 11.00 5.29
C ILE A 194 -5.00 10.45 6.11
N LYS A 195 -5.60 9.35 5.64
CA LYS A 195 -6.74 8.69 6.32
C LYS A 195 -6.60 7.17 6.30
N HIS A 196 -7.22 6.53 7.27
CA HIS A 196 -7.51 5.11 7.17
C HIS A 196 -8.59 4.84 6.11
N ALA A 197 -8.47 3.69 5.45
CA ALA A 197 -9.47 3.18 4.52
C ALA A 197 -10.84 3.01 5.21
N SER A 198 -11.91 3.26 4.50
CA SER A 198 -13.28 3.11 4.99
C SER A 198 -14.05 1.96 4.35
N ALA A 199 -13.61 1.42 3.21
CA ALA A 199 -14.21 0.25 2.58
C ALA A 199 -13.84 -1.09 3.27
N GLY A 200 -12.89 -1.06 4.22
CA GLY A 200 -12.50 -2.19 5.06
C GLY A 200 -11.94 -3.38 4.26
N ASN A 201 -12.09 -4.58 4.82
CA ASN A 201 -11.56 -5.83 4.23
C ASN A 201 -12.23 -6.21 2.89
N PHE A 202 -13.34 -5.58 2.53
CA PHE A 202 -14.06 -5.81 1.28
C PHE A 202 -13.66 -4.84 0.16
N ALA A 203 -12.73 -3.93 0.38
CA ALA A 203 -12.32 -2.92 -0.59
C ALA A 203 -11.97 -3.53 -1.96
N GLY A 204 -11.20 -4.63 -1.99
CA GLY A 204 -10.86 -5.32 -3.24
C GLY A 204 -12.08 -5.84 -3.99
N LEU A 205 -13.04 -6.46 -3.29
CA LEU A 205 -14.27 -6.98 -3.87
C LEU A 205 -15.19 -5.85 -4.39
N ILE A 206 -15.38 -4.81 -3.57
CA ILE A 206 -16.17 -3.63 -3.94
C ILE A 206 -15.56 -2.97 -5.17
N GLY A 207 -14.26 -2.74 -5.17
CA GLY A 207 -13.56 -2.09 -6.28
C GLY A 207 -13.59 -2.89 -7.57
N ALA A 208 -13.39 -4.22 -7.48
CA ALA A 208 -13.51 -5.10 -8.65
C ALA A 208 -14.91 -5.03 -9.27
N SER A 209 -15.95 -5.04 -8.43
CA SER A 209 -17.34 -4.92 -8.89
C SER A 209 -17.61 -3.56 -9.55
N LEU A 210 -17.15 -2.46 -8.94
CA LEU A 210 -17.33 -1.11 -9.47
C LEU A 210 -16.55 -0.92 -10.79
N LEU A 211 -15.31 -1.43 -10.89
CA LEU A 211 -14.52 -1.39 -12.12
C LEU A 211 -15.16 -2.21 -13.25
N ALA A 212 -15.79 -3.34 -12.94
CA ALA A 212 -16.51 -4.13 -13.93
C ALA A 212 -17.75 -3.37 -14.43
N LEU A 213 -18.52 -2.75 -13.54
CA LEU A 213 -19.68 -1.93 -13.90
C LEU A 213 -19.31 -0.74 -14.79
N ASP A 214 -18.22 -0.05 -14.47
CA ASP A 214 -17.72 1.10 -15.24
C ASP A 214 -17.30 0.72 -16.69
N LYS A 215 -16.93 -0.54 -16.91
CA LYS A 215 -16.52 -1.03 -18.23
C LYS A 215 -17.68 -1.52 -19.12
N ILE A 216 -18.84 -1.79 -18.53
CA ILE A 216 -20.02 -2.28 -19.24
C ILE A 216 -21.12 -1.23 -19.39
N SER A 217 -20.99 -0.07 -18.72
CA SER A 217 -21.87 1.10 -18.85
C SER A 217 -21.38 2.03 -19.94
#